data_79b6f91c3b77d4a9daa0f4f499c281b5
#
_entry.id   79b6f91c3b77d4a9daa0f4f499c281b5
#
_cell.length_a   1.000
_cell.length_b   1.000
_cell.length_c   1.000
_cell.angle_alpha   90.00
_cell.angle_beta   90.00
_cell.angle_gamma   90.00
#
_symmetry.space_group_name_H-M   'P 1'
#
loop_
_entity.id
_entity.type
_entity.pdbx_description
1 polymer ?
#
loop_
_entity_poly.entity_id
_entity_poly.type
_entity_poly.pdbx_seq_one_letter_code
_entity_poly.pdbx_strand_id
1 'polypeptide(L)'
;LNNEIMIPNLKLGDAVLFNFKIVHGASGNNSRDRRRAFSMRFIGDDVRYLERGGETSPPFTGINLKSGDTLRTDWFPVVWSI
;
A
#
# COMPACT_ATOMS: atom_id res chain seq x y z
N LEU A 1 -19.96 15.66 8.71
CA LEU A 1 -18.87 14.85 9.26
C LEU A 1 -17.68 15.73 9.57
N ASN A 2 -17.36 15.88 10.84
CA ASN A 2 -16.17 16.55 11.28
C ASN A 2 -14.98 15.58 11.21
N ASN A 3 -14.35 15.50 10.05
CA ASN A 3 -13.15 14.69 9.90
C ASN A 3 -11.92 15.56 10.22
N GLU A 4 -11.14 15.09 11.16
CA GLU A 4 -9.81 15.67 11.37
C GLU A 4 -8.88 15.21 10.26
N ILE A 5 -8.17 16.17 9.68
CA ILE A 5 -7.14 15.88 8.69
C ILE A 5 -5.78 16.08 9.35
N MET A 6 -5.00 15.01 9.39
CA MET A 6 -3.62 15.08 9.85
C MET A 6 -2.71 15.29 8.64
N ILE A 7 -1.90 16.32 8.68
CA ILE A 7 -0.90 16.59 7.65
C ILE A 7 0.48 16.48 8.31
N PRO A 8 1.17 15.33 8.17
CA PRO A 8 2.48 15.18 8.78
C PRO A 8 3.51 16.07 8.08
N ASN A 9 4.33 16.75 8.86
CA ASN A 9 5.45 17.51 8.35
C ASN A 9 6.68 16.62 8.27
N LEU A 10 6.90 16.02 7.11
CA LEU A 10 7.95 15.03 6.90
C LEU A 10 9.22 15.68 6.36
N LYS A 11 10.34 15.25 6.90
CA LYS A 11 11.67 15.59 6.42
C LYS A 11 12.29 14.38 5.72
N LEU A 12 13.35 14.61 4.99
CA LEU A 12 14.10 13.54 4.34
C LEU A 12 14.50 12.46 5.36
N GLY A 13 14.17 11.22 5.07
CA GLY A 13 14.40 10.08 5.94
C GLY A 13 13.25 9.74 6.89
N ASP A 14 12.24 10.59 6.98
CA ASP A 14 11.05 10.30 7.78
C ASP A 14 10.12 9.31 7.08
N ALA A 15 9.29 8.63 7.86
CA ALA A 15 8.30 7.69 7.37
C ALA A 15 6.97 7.85 8.09
N VAL A 16 5.90 7.49 7.42
CA VAL A 16 4.55 7.39 7.99
C VAL A 16 4.08 5.96 7.84
N LEU A 17 3.60 5.39 8.94
CA LEU A 17 2.96 4.07 8.95
C LEU A 17 1.48 4.25 9.22
N PHE A 18 0.65 3.67 8.37
CA PHE A 18 -0.80 3.74 8.56
C PHE A 18 -1.50 2.50 8.01
N ASN A 19 -2.72 2.27 8.48
CA ASN A 19 -3.56 1.18 8.04
C ASN A 19 -4.18 1.51 6.68
N PHE A 20 -4.36 0.52 5.81
CA PHE A 20 -5.01 0.67 4.50
C PHE A 20 -6.41 1.28 4.56
N LYS A 21 -7.10 1.10 5.66
CA LYS A 21 -8.48 1.59 5.83
C LYS A 21 -8.55 3.10 6.04
N ILE A 22 -7.42 3.75 6.31
CA ILE A 22 -7.37 5.19 6.47
C ILE A 22 -7.53 5.87 5.12
N VAL A 23 -8.46 6.78 5.03
CA VAL A 23 -8.62 7.64 3.86
C VAL A 23 -7.43 8.59 3.81
N HIS A 24 -6.70 8.55 2.72
CA HIS A 24 -5.49 9.35 2.56
C HIS A 24 -5.36 9.83 1.13
N GLY A 25 -4.58 10.86 0.97
CA GLY A 25 -4.32 11.43 -0.33
C GLY A 25 -3.17 12.41 -0.27
N ALA A 26 -2.82 12.95 -1.41
CA ALA A 26 -1.83 14.01 -1.52
C ALA A 26 -2.26 14.97 -2.62
N SER A 27 -2.06 16.25 -2.37
CA SER A 27 -2.19 17.25 -3.43
C SER A 27 -0.99 17.20 -4.37
N GLY A 28 -1.15 17.77 -5.56
CA GLY A 28 -0.06 17.84 -6.53
C GLY A 28 1.14 18.61 -5.97
N ASN A 29 2.30 18.34 -6.54
CA ASN A 29 3.53 19.04 -6.20
C ASN A 29 3.63 20.34 -7.01
N ASN A 30 3.45 21.47 -6.35
CA ASN A 30 3.53 22.80 -6.96
C ASN A 30 4.92 23.44 -6.80
N SER A 31 5.87 22.74 -6.19
CA SER A 31 7.24 23.21 -6.04
C SER A 31 8.08 22.89 -7.28
N ARG A 32 9.25 23.50 -7.37
CA ARG A 32 10.24 23.18 -8.40
C ARG A 32 11.08 21.97 -8.02
N ASP A 33 11.00 21.53 -6.76
CA ASP A 33 11.80 20.44 -6.25
C ASP A 33 11.11 19.10 -6.53
N ARG A 34 11.91 18.09 -6.79
CA ARG A 34 11.42 16.74 -7.00
C ARG A 34 11.01 16.13 -5.66
N ARG A 35 9.80 15.58 -5.62
CA ARG A 35 9.32 14.79 -4.49
C ARG A 35 9.50 13.31 -4.82
N ARG A 36 10.21 12.60 -3.96
CA ARG A 36 10.35 11.14 -4.06
C ARG A 36 9.78 10.51 -2.80
N ALA A 37 8.96 9.48 -2.98
CA ALA A 37 8.42 8.69 -1.88
C ALA A 37 8.54 7.21 -2.22
N PHE A 38 8.94 6.42 -1.24
CA PHE A 38 8.97 4.98 -1.34
C PHE A 38 7.81 4.42 -0.52
N SER A 39 7.01 3.54 -1.10
CA SER A 39 5.86 2.96 -0.45
C SER A 39 6.03 1.46 -0.36
N MET A 40 5.95 0.93 0.86
CA MET A 40 5.88 -0.50 1.12
C MET A 40 4.53 -0.86 1.70
N ARG A 41 4.04 -2.03 1.34
CA ARG A 41 2.79 -2.56 1.87
C ARG A 41 3.05 -3.91 2.49
N PHE A 42 2.62 -4.06 3.75
CA PHE A 42 2.76 -5.31 4.50
C PHE A 42 1.38 -5.89 4.75
N ILE A 43 1.28 -7.20 4.66
CA ILE A 43 0.03 -7.93 4.87
C ILE A 43 0.27 -9.08 5.85
N GLY A 44 -0.78 -9.43 6.60
CA GLY A 44 -0.74 -10.57 7.51
C GLY A 44 -0.89 -11.91 6.79
N ASP A 45 -0.58 -12.98 7.48
CA ASP A 45 -0.63 -14.35 6.95
C ASP A 45 -2.06 -14.87 6.74
N ASP A 46 -3.04 -14.23 7.33
CA ASP A 46 -4.46 -14.55 7.17
C ASP A 46 -5.10 -13.92 5.93
N VAL A 47 -4.38 -13.07 5.22
CA VAL A 47 -4.88 -12.41 4.01
C VAL A 47 -5.03 -13.42 2.89
N ARG A 48 -6.13 -13.31 2.15
CA ARG A 48 -6.42 -14.13 0.98
C ARG A 48 -6.55 -13.24 -0.26
N TYR A 49 -6.23 -13.82 -1.40
CA TYR A 49 -6.38 -13.11 -2.67
C TYR A 49 -7.86 -12.87 -2.95
N LEU A 50 -8.15 -11.69 -3.49
CA LEU A 50 -9.48 -11.34 -3.97
C LEU A 50 -9.38 -10.90 -5.42
N GLU A 51 -10.00 -11.66 -6.29
CA GLU A 51 -10.09 -11.31 -7.71
C GLU A 51 -11.14 -10.21 -7.90
N ARG A 52 -10.70 -9.11 -8.47
CA ARG A 52 -11.56 -7.98 -8.78
C ARG A 52 -11.52 -7.70 -10.27
N GLY A 53 -12.64 -7.26 -10.82
CA GLY A 53 -12.68 -6.70 -12.16
C GLY A 53 -11.94 -5.36 -12.23
N GLY A 54 -11.32 -5.09 -13.36
CA GLY A 54 -10.60 -3.83 -13.61
C GLY A 54 -9.14 -3.85 -13.17
N GLU A 55 -8.52 -2.69 -13.25
CA GLU A 55 -7.11 -2.52 -12.91
C GLU A 55 -6.92 -2.39 -11.40
N THR A 56 -5.84 -2.96 -10.91
CA THR A 56 -5.41 -2.83 -9.52
C THR A 56 -4.10 -2.04 -9.43
N SER A 57 -3.83 -1.48 -8.27
CA SER A 57 -2.57 -0.79 -8.00
C SER A 57 -1.92 -1.37 -6.72
N PRO A 58 -0.81 -2.11 -6.83
CA PRO A 58 -0.11 -2.46 -8.07
C PRO A 58 -0.87 -3.51 -8.90
N PRO A 59 -0.56 -3.64 -10.19
CA PRO A 59 -1.14 -4.71 -11.00
C PRO A 59 -0.48 -6.05 -10.66
N PHE A 60 -1.29 -7.13 -10.63
CA PHE A 60 -0.82 -8.49 -10.35
C PHE A 60 -0.91 -9.36 -11.59
N THR A 61 -0.40 -8.86 -12.70
CA THR A 61 -0.46 -9.56 -13.99
C THR A 61 0.27 -10.91 -13.91
N GLY A 62 -0.43 -11.98 -14.26
CA GLY A 62 0.15 -13.32 -14.28
C GLY A 62 0.23 -14.01 -12.92
N ILE A 63 -0.40 -13.50 -11.88
CA ILE A 63 -0.35 -14.09 -10.54
C ILE A 63 -1.02 -15.46 -10.46
N ASN A 64 -2.00 -15.75 -11.32
CA ASN A 64 -2.71 -17.03 -11.39
C ASN A 64 -3.34 -17.46 -10.05
N LEU A 65 -3.89 -16.53 -9.31
CA LEU A 65 -4.63 -16.82 -8.09
C LEU A 65 -6.12 -16.57 -8.30
N LYS A 66 -6.93 -17.31 -7.57
CA LYS A 66 -8.38 -17.14 -7.50
C LYS A 66 -8.78 -16.59 -6.15
N SER A 67 -9.94 -15.95 -6.08
CA SER A 67 -10.48 -15.45 -4.82
C SER A 67 -10.51 -16.53 -3.76
N GLY A 68 -9.98 -16.24 -2.59
CA GLY A 68 -9.85 -17.18 -1.47
C GLY A 68 -8.53 -17.94 -1.39
N ASP A 69 -7.71 -17.87 -2.43
CA ASP A 69 -6.40 -18.52 -2.41
C ASP A 69 -5.44 -17.84 -1.43
N THR A 70 -4.55 -18.64 -0.86
CA THR A 70 -3.42 -18.12 -0.09
C THR A 70 -2.45 -17.40 -1.02
N LEU A 71 -1.78 -16.40 -0.48
CA LEU A 71 -0.79 -15.65 -1.24
C LEU A 71 0.47 -16.48 -1.46
N ARG A 72 1.02 -16.37 -2.65
CA ARG A 72 2.25 -17.07 -3.03
C ARG A 72 3.47 -16.34 -2.48
N THR A 73 4.39 -17.08 -1.89
CA THR A 73 5.60 -16.52 -1.30
C THR A 73 6.61 -16.00 -2.33
N ASP A 74 6.53 -16.46 -3.58
CA ASP A 74 7.35 -15.96 -4.68
C ASP A 74 6.94 -14.54 -5.13
N TRP A 75 5.66 -14.16 -4.92
CA TRP A 75 5.15 -12.82 -5.17
C TRP A 75 5.11 -11.95 -3.90
N PHE A 76 4.89 -12.58 -2.76
CA PHE A 76 4.74 -11.93 -1.47
C PHE A 76 5.69 -12.60 -0.47
N PRO A 77 6.98 -12.28 -0.52
CA PRO A 77 7.95 -12.93 0.35
C PRO A 77 7.68 -12.63 1.82
N VAL A 78 7.91 -13.62 2.67
CA VAL A 78 7.80 -13.45 4.12
C VAL A 78 8.98 -12.58 4.57
N VAL A 79 8.68 -11.43 5.15
CA VAL A 79 9.69 -10.48 5.63
C VAL A 79 9.87 -10.54 7.14
N TRP A 80 8.92 -11.12 7.85
CA TRP A 80 9.00 -11.34 9.29
C TRP A 80 8.09 -12.50 9.69
N SER A 81 8.55 -13.33 10.62
CA SER A 81 7.75 -14.40 11.22
C SER A 81 8.14 -14.58 12.68
N ILE A 82 7.20 -15.11 13.44
CA ILE A 82 7.44 -15.44 14.86
C ILE A 82 8.31 -16.70 14.96
#